data_8ab4c6a454677a2582e6e7d435bec44b
#
_entry.id   8ab4c6a454677a2582e6e7d435bec44b
#
_cell.length_a   1.000
_cell.length_b   1.000
_cell.length_c   1.000
_cell.angle_alpha   90.00
_cell.angle_beta   90.00
_cell.angle_gamma   90.00
#
_symmetry.space_group_name_H-M   'P 1'
#
loop_
_entity.id
_entity.type
_entity.pdbx_description
1 polymer ?
#
loop_
_entity_poly.entity_id
_entity_poly.type
_entity_poly.pdbx_seq_one_letter_code
_entity_poly.pdbx_strand_id
1 'polypeptide(L)'
;PVTSGEIRFLGGRTEALGSREMARRGMGRTFQHVRLLPTMSVLENVAIGAHLRGAKGVLSSSLHLERAEEARLLAEAKRQLERVGLGEHLFEEAGSLPLGQQRILEIARALCADPYLLLLDEPAAGLRYLEKQALAELLRKLRAQGMGILLVEHDMDFVMGLADRVVVMEFGEKISEGL
;
A
#
# COMPACT_ATOMS: atom_id res chain seq x y z
N PRO A 1 1.76 -12.80 -17.46
CA PRO A 1 0.89 -13.97 -17.48
C PRO A 1 1.60 -15.13 -16.76
N VAL A 2 0.82 -15.90 -15.98
CA VAL A 2 1.34 -17.11 -15.31
C VAL A 2 1.51 -18.19 -16.39
N THR A 3 2.72 -18.76 -16.46
CA THR A 3 3.04 -19.78 -17.49
C THR A 3 2.49 -21.15 -17.10
N SER A 4 2.52 -21.48 -15.80
CA SER A 4 1.96 -22.70 -15.23
C SER A 4 1.70 -22.52 -13.73
N GLY A 5 0.89 -23.41 -13.15
CA GLY A 5 0.54 -23.36 -11.74
C GLY A 5 -0.77 -22.61 -11.47
N GLU A 6 -1.09 -22.44 -10.21
CA GLU A 6 -2.33 -21.82 -9.73
C GLU A 6 -2.01 -20.78 -8.65
N ILE A 7 -2.66 -19.62 -8.73
CA ILE A 7 -2.62 -18.58 -7.70
C ILE A 7 -4.03 -18.39 -7.16
N ARG A 8 -4.18 -18.52 -5.84
CA ARG A 8 -5.46 -18.30 -5.15
C ARG A 8 -5.36 -17.10 -4.21
N PHE A 9 -6.38 -16.26 -4.23
CA PHE A 9 -6.57 -15.16 -3.29
C PHE A 9 -8.01 -15.18 -2.77
N LEU A 10 -8.19 -15.18 -1.45
CA LEU A 10 -9.50 -15.31 -0.80
C LEU A 10 -10.33 -16.50 -1.35
N GLY A 11 -9.66 -17.65 -1.55
CA GLY A 11 -10.29 -18.87 -2.06
C GLY A 11 -10.56 -18.90 -3.57
N GLY A 12 -10.45 -17.77 -4.26
CA GLY A 12 -10.67 -17.68 -5.71
C GLY A 12 -9.38 -17.74 -6.53
N ARG A 13 -9.43 -18.30 -7.72
CA ARG A 13 -8.31 -18.29 -8.70
C ARG A 13 -8.13 -16.89 -9.25
N THR A 14 -6.87 -16.50 -9.51
CA THR A 14 -6.52 -15.12 -9.86
C THR A 14 -5.72 -14.98 -11.16
N GLU A 15 -5.26 -16.05 -11.79
CA GLU A 15 -4.33 -16.04 -12.94
C GLU A 15 -4.87 -15.27 -14.15
N ALA A 16 -6.20 -15.28 -14.33
CA ALA A 16 -6.87 -14.58 -15.42
C ALA A 16 -7.29 -13.13 -15.05
N LEU A 17 -7.06 -12.69 -13.82
CA LEU A 17 -7.53 -11.39 -13.33
C LEU A 17 -6.53 -10.29 -13.64
N GLY A 18 -7.03 -9.15 -14.11
CA GLY A 18 -6.25 -7.94 -14.26
C GLY A 18 -6.01 -7.22 -12.92
N SER A 19 -5.03 -6.30 -12.89
CA SER A 19 -4.65 -5.55 -11.69
C SER A 19 -5.82 -4.77 -11.05
N ARG A 20 -6.72 -4.22 -11.86
CA ARG A 20 -7.91 -3.51 -11.37
C ARG A 20 -8.86 -4.43 -10.59
N GLU A 21 -9.05 -5.66 -11.08
CA GLU A 21 -9.90 -6.64 -10.41
C GLU A 21 -9.25 -7.15 -9.12
N MET A 22 -7.93 -7.35 -9.12
CA MET A 22 -7.18 -7.70 -7.91
C MET A 22 -7.29 -6.60 -6.84
N ALA A 23 -7.17 -5.33 -7.24
CA ALA A 23 -7.36 -4.21 -6.31
C ALA A 23 -8.79 -4.17 -5.73
N ARG A 24 -9.82 -4.43 -6.56
CA ARG A 24 -11.22 -4.53 -6.10
C ARG A 24 -11.45 -5.67 -5.12
N ARG A 25 -10.69 -6.75 -5.23
CA ARG A 25 -10.72 -7.88 -4.29
C ARG A 25 -9.96 -7.62 -3.00
N GLY A 26 -9.39 -6.44 -2.84
CA GLY A 26 -8.68 -6.04 -1.64
C GLY A 26 -7.19 -6.39 -1.63
N MET A 27 -6.53 -6.37 -2.79
CA MET A 27 -5.08 -6.44 -2.89
C MET A 27 -4.50 -5.06 -3.15
N GLY A 28 -3.83 -4.47 -2.16
CA GLY A 28 -3.06 -3.24 -2.31
C GLY A 28 -1.63 -3.54 -2.75
N ARG A 29 -1.04 -2.67 -3.58
CA ARG A 29 0.37 -2.77 -3.98
C ARG A 29 1.03 -1.41 -3.97
N THR A 30 2.24 -1.35 -3.40
CA THR A 30 3.18 -0.24 -3.63
C THR A 30 4.16 -0.59 -4.76
N PHE A 31 4.96 0.37 -5.18
CA PHE A 31 5.96 0.16 -6.23
C PHE A 31 7.35 0.45 -5.67
N GLN A 32 8.37 -0.18 -6.25
CA GLN A 32 9.78 0.01 -5.90
C GLN A 32 10.20 1.50 -5.92
N HIS A 33 9.74 2.27 -6.90
CA HIS A 33 9.95 3.72 -6.96
C HIS A 33 8.73 4.46 -6.43
N VAL A 34 8.98 5.47 -5.61
CA VAL A 34 7.94 6.37 -5.08
C VAL A 34 7.18 7.02 -6.24
N ARG A 35 5.88 6.75 -6.33
CA ARG A 35 4.98 7.27 -7.37
C ARG A 35 3.95 8.22 -6.78
N LEU A 36 4.43 9.22 -6.07
CA LEU A 36 3.61 10.32 -5.57
C LEU A 36 3.51 11.42 -6.64
N LEU A 37 2.48 12.24 -6.53
CA LEU A 37 2.35 13.49 -7.26
C LEU A 37 2.98 14.58 -6.39
N PRO A 38 4.23 15.03 -6.68
CA PRO A 38 5.03 15.76 -5.71
C PRO A 38 4.48 17.16 -5.41
N THR A 39 3.76 17.76 -6.35
CA THR A 39 3.13 19.11 -6.23
C THR A 39 1.73 19.07 -5.62
N MET A 40 1.17 17.89 -5.40
CA MET A 40 -0.10 17.73 -4.69
C MET A 40 0.16 17.58 -3.19
N SER A 41 -0.82 17.96 -2.39
CA SER A 41 -0.76 17.77 -0.95
C SER A 41 -0.70 16.28 -0.57
N VAL A 42 -0.21 16.00 0.64
CA VAL A 42 -0.20 14.68 1.26
C VAL A 42 -1.61 14.08 1.29
N LEU A 43 -2.61 14.88 1.65
CA LEU A 43 -4.01 14.46 1.71
C LEU A 43 -4.56 14.06 0.35
N GLU A 44 -4.32 14.88 -0.69
CA GLU A 44 -4.78 14.59 -2.05
C GLU A 44 -4.12 13.36 -2.64
N ASN A 45 -2.81 13.16 -2.41
CA ASN A 45 -2.10 11.95 -2.83
C ASN A 45 -2.74 10.68 -2.28
N VAL A 46 -3.17 10.70 -1.02
CA VAL A 46 -3.82 9.55 -0.38
C VAL A 46 -5.25 9.37 -0.85
N ALA A 47 -5.98 10.47 -1.06
CA ALA A 47 -7.36 10.44 -1.56
C ALA A 47 -7.49 9.77 -2.93
N ILE A 48 -6.46 9.86 -3.80
CA ILE A 48 -6.41 9.13 -5.07
C ILE A 48 -6.56 7.61 -4.85
N GLY A 49 -5.99 7.06 -3.77
CA GLY A 49 -6.10 5.64 -3.43
C GLY A 49 -7.54 5.18 -3.15
N ALA A 50 -8.37 6.09 -2.66
CA ALA A 50 -9.77 5.80 -2.36
C ALA A 50 -10.69 5.74 -3.59
N HIS A 51 -10.25 6.25 -4.74
CA HIS A 51 -11.02 6.23 -5.99
C HIS A 51 -11.41 4.82 -6.47
N LEU A 52 -10.66 3.80 -6.10
CA LEU A 52 -10.99 2.40 -6.42
C LEU A 52 -12.24 1.90 -5.67
N ARG A 53 -12.61 2.56 -4.57
CA ARG A 53 -13.83 2.27 -3.79
C ARG A 53 -15.06 3.03 -4.31
N GLY A 54 -14.87 4.08 -5.10
CA GLY A 54 -15.96 4.83 -5.73
C GLY A 54 -16.73 3.93 -6.70
N ALA A 55 -17.94 3.55 -6.33
CA ALA A 55 -18.76 2.58 -7.06
C ALA A 55 -19.41 3.15 -8.33
N LYS A 56 -19.23 4.43 -8.64
CA LYS A 56 -19.95 5.11 -9.71
C LYS A 56 -18.98 5.62 -10.77
N GLY A 57 -19.02 4.94 -11.92
CA GLY A 57 -18.36 5.43 -13.14
C GLY A 57 -18.90 6.82 -13.54
N VAL A 58 -18.19 7.46 -14.49
CA VAL A 58 -18.30 8.82 -15.04
C VAL A 58 -19.73 9.35 -15.40
N LEU A 59 -20.79 8.61 -15.07
CA LEU A 59 -22.17 8.93 -15.49
C LEU A 59 -23.06 9.53 -14.40
N SER A 60 -22.55 9.84 -13.21
CA SER A 60 -23.37 10.50 -12.16
C SER A 60 -22.93 11.95 -11.93
N SER A 61 -22.93 12.77 -12.99
CA SER A 61 -22.73 14.22 -12.90
C SER A 61 -23.97 14.91 -12.35
N SER A 62 -24.16 14.79 -11.03
CA SER A 62 -25.07 15.66 -10.29
C SER A 62 -24.21 16.35 -9.23
N LEU A 63 -23.99 17.65 -9.42
CA LEU A 63 -23.05 18.53 -8.68
C LEU A 63 -23.07 18.41 -7.14
N HIS A 64 -24.14 17.94 -6.54
CA HIS A 64 -24.25 17.76 -5.10
C HIS A 64 -23.79 16.39 -4.60
N LEU A 65 -23.83 15.35 -5.45
CA LEU A 65 -23.35 14.00 -5.13
C LEU A 65 -21.82 13.92 -5.19
N GLU A 66 -21.20 14.68 -6.07
CA GLU A 66 -19.73 14.76 -6.20
C GLU A 66 -19.08 15.36 -4.95
N ARG A 67 -19.63 16.44 -4.40
CA ARG A 67 -19.09 17.06 -3.18
C ARG A 67 -19.18 16.15 -1.95
N ALA A 68 -20.28 15.40 -1.81
CA ALA A 68 -20.43 14.47 -0.70
C ALA A 68 -19.51 13.25 -0.84
N GLU A 69 -19.27 12.77 -2.06
CA GLU A 69 -18.33 11.69 -2.35
C GLU A 69 -16.89 12.15 -2.14
N GLU A 70 -16.51 13.31 -2.64
CA GLU A 70 -15.21 13.93 -2.43
C GLU A 70 -14.91 14.12 -0.93
N ALA A 71 -15.85 14.66 -0.17
CA ALA A 71 -15.70 14.82 1.26
C ALA A 71 -15.49 13.47 2.00
N ARG A 72 -16.13 12.40 1.55
CA ARG A 72 -15.91 11.04 2.08
C ARG A 72 -14.52 10.51 1.74
N LEU A 73 -14.06 10.72 0.52
CA LEU A 73 -12.71 10.28 0.09
C LEU A 73 -11.62 11.02 0.88
N LEU A 74 -11.78 12.34 1.06
CA LEU A 74 -10.85 13.15 1.86
C LEU A 74 -10.88 12.75 3.35
N ALA A 75 -12.06 12.47 3.91
CA ALA A 75 -12.18 11.99 5.29
C ALA A 75 -11.51 10.62 5.48
N GLU A 76 -11.65 9.72 4.50
CA GLU A 76 -10.95 8.43 4.51
C GLU A 76 -9.44 8.63 4.42
N ALA A 77 -8.98 9.45 3.48
CA ALA A 77 -7.56 9.76 3.32
C ALA A 77 -6.96 10.33 4.61
N LYS A 78 -7.66 11.26 5.27
CA LYS A 78 -7.24 11.80 6.57
C LYS A 78 -7.11 10.71 7.64
N ARG A 79 -8.09 9.82 7.75
CA ARG A 79 -8.03 8.68 8.70
C ARG A 79 -6.82 7.77 8.45
N GLN A 80 -6.53 7.47 7.18
CA GLN A 80 -5.37 6.65 6.87
C GLN A 80 -4.05 7.37 7.16
N LEU A 81 -3.96 8.68 6.91
CA LEU A 81 -2.80 9.50 7.27
C LEU A 81 -2.57 9.56 8.78
N GLU A 82 -3.61 9.74 9.57
CA GLU A 82 -3.54 9.67 11.04
C GLU A 82 -3.09 8.27 11.51
N ARG A 83 -3.62 7.21 10.88
CA ARG A 83 -3.27 5.81 11.18
C ARG A 83 -1.78 5.51 10.97
N VAL A 84 -1.17 6.09 9.93
CA VAL A 84 0.25 5.90 9.60
C VAL A 84 1.17 6.95 10.23
N GLY A 85 0.66 7.91 11.01
CA GLY A 85 1.43 8.93 11.71
C GLY A 85 1.83 10.15 10.86
N LEU A 86 1.10 10.42 9.77
CA LEU A 86 1.29 11.59 8.90
C LEU A 86 0.17 12.63 9.04
N GLY A 87 -0.63 12.57 10.10
CA GLY A 87 -1.77 13.45 10.30
C GLY A 87 -1.44 14.94 10.44
N GLU A 88 -0.21 15.31 10.79
CA GLU A 88 0.23 16.71 10.91
C GLU A 88 0.65 17.31 9.56
N HIS A 89 0.91 16.47 8.54
CA HIS A 89 1.43 16.88 7.23
C HIS A 89 0.37 17.01 6.13
N LEU A 90 -0.92 16.98 6.46
CA LEU A 90 -2.03 16.85 5.50
C LEU A 90 -1.96 17.79 4.29
N PHE A 91 -1.57 19.05 4.53
CA PHE A 91 -1.58 20.12 3.52
C PHE A 91 -0.20 20.46 2.97
N GLU A 92 0.84 19.74 3.40
CA GLU A 92 2.18 19.88 2.83
C GLU A 92 2.24 19.24 1.43
N GLU A 93 3.11 19.74 0.57
CA GLU A 93 3.40 19.08 -0.70
C GLU A 93 4.08 17.72 -0.45
N ALA A 94 3.59 16.67 -1.10
CA ALA A 94 4.14 15.33 -0.92
C ALA A 94 5.63 15.24 -1.28
N GLY A 95 6.08 16.06 -2.24
CA GLY A 95 7.47 16.13 -2.64
C GLY A 95 8.41 16.77 -1.62
N SER A 96 7.90 17.54 -0.64
CA SER A 96 8.70 18.15 0.43
C SER A 96 9.04 17.20 1.56
N LEU A 97 8.32 16.07 1.67
CA LEU A 97 8.54 15.10 2.73
C LEU A 97 9.89 14.36 2.58
N PRO A 98 10.57 14.00 3.67
CA PRO A 98 11.68 13.06 3.66
C PRO A 98 11.30 11.71 3.02
N LEU A 99 12.26 11.00 2.43
CA LEU A 99 12.01 9.74 1.69
C LEU A 99 11.24 8.70 2.53
N GLY A 100 11.60 8.55 3.81
CA GLY A 100 10.91 7.63 4.72
C GLY A 100 9.43 7.96 4.88
N GLN A 101 9.08 9.23 4.99
CA GLN A 101 7.68 9.68 5.06
C GLN A 101 6.97 9.52 3.71
N GLN A 102 7.65 9.74 2.59
CA GLN A 102 7.10 9.47 1.26
C GLN A 102 6.75 7.97 1.08
N ARG A 103 7.58 7.06 1.58
CA ARG A 103 7.27 5.61 1.59
C ARG A 103 6.05 5.29 2.43
N ILE A 104 5.94 5.89 3.61
CA ILE A 104 4.76 5.75 4.49
C ILE A 104 3.52 6.33 3.80
N LEU A 105 3.65 7.43 3.08
CA LEU A 105 2.56 8.04 2.32
C LEU A 105 2.03 7.13 1.20
N GLU A 106 2.91 6.40 0.48
CA GLU A 106 2.49 5.39 -0.50
C GLU A 106 1.70 4.25 0.14
N ILE A 107 2.11 3.81 1.34
CA ILE A 107 1.35 2.81 2.10
C ILE A 107 -0.02 3.37 2.49
N ALA A 108 -0.09 4.60 3.00
CA ALA A 108 -1.36 5.27 3.34
C ALA A 108 -2.31 5.32 2.13
N ARG A 109 -1.79 5.65 0.95
CA ARG A 109 -2.56 5.64 -0.30
C ARG A 109 -3.09 4.25 -0.65
N ALA A 110 -2.28 3.20 -0.49
CA ALA A 110 -2.73 1.82 -0.71
C ALA A 110 -3.79 1.39 0.32
N LEU A 111 -3.67 1.83 1.58
CA LEU A 111 -4.65 1.54 2.65
C LEU A 111 -6.03 2.15 2.41
N CYS A 112 -6.12 3.25 1.64
CA CYS A 112 -7.41 3.85 1.28
C CYS A 112 -8.30 2.92 0.45
N ALA A 113 -7.72 1.94 -0.25
CA ALA A 113 -8.47 0.90 -0.94
C ALA A 113 -9.00 -0.19 0.00
N ASP A 114 -8.74 -0.11 1.32
CA ASP A 114 -9.11 -1.08 2.36
C ASP A 114 -8.68 -2.52 2.00
N PRO A 115 -7.39 -2.75 1.77
CA PRO A 115 -6.91 -4.04 1.30
C PRO A 115 -6.91 -5.08 2.43
N TYR A 116 -7.14 -6.36 2.06
CA TYR A 116 -6.87 -7.51 2.92
C TYR A 116 -5.40 -7.94 2.88
N LEU A 117 -4.74 -7.67 1.74
CA LEU A 117 -3.33 -7.99 1.49
C LEU A 117 -2.61 -6.79 0.91
N LEU A 118 -1.48 -6.43 1.51
CA LEU A 118 -0.59 -5.38 1.04
C LEU A 118 0.69 -6.01 0.47
N LEU A 119 0.96 -5.76 -0.81
CA LEU A 119 2.19 -6.17 -1.49
C LEU A 119 3.18 -5.01 -1.46
N LEU A 120 4.33 -5.22 -0.85
CA LEU A 120 5.40 -4.23 -0.70
C LEU A 120 6.65 -4.71 -1.45
N ASP A 121 7.13 -3.90 -2.35
CA ASP A 121 8.28 -4.20 -3.21
C ASP A 121 9.43 -3.26 -2.82
N GLU A 122 10.44 -3.79 -2.11
CA GLU A 122 11.61 -3.09 -1.56
C GLU A 122 11.27 -1.77 -0.83
N PRO A 123 10.31 -1.76 0.12
CA PRO A 123 9.89 -0.52 0.77
C PRO A 123 10.96 0.12 1.64
N ALA A 124 11.97 -0.66 2.09
CA ALA A 124 13.08 -0.15 2.91
C ALA A 124 14.26 0.38 2.07
N ALA A 125 14.19 0.28 0.73
CA ALA A 125 15.28 0.72 -0.14
C ALA A 125 15.56 2.21 0.00
N GLY A 126 16.84 2.57 0.25
CA GLY A 126 17.29 3.95 0.40
C GLY A 126 16.96 4.61 1.74
N LEU A 127 16.30 3.92 2.66
CA LEU A 127 15.96 4.43 3.97
C LEU A 127 17.13 4.37 4.95
N ARG A 128 17.26 5.40 5.80
CA ARG A 128 18.17 5.41 6.93
C ARG A 128 17.66 4.50 8.06
N TYR A 129 18.54 4.14 8.98
CA TYR A 129 18.21 3.22 10.07
C TYR A 129 16.92 3.58 10.83
N LEU A 130 16.76 4.82 11.27
CA LEU A 130 15.56 5.28 12.00
C LEU A 130 14.30 5.25 11.12
N GLU A 131 14.42 5.54 9.83
CA GLU A 131 13.29 5.46 8.88
C GLU A 131 12.85 4.01 8.66
N LYS A 132 13.82 3.07 8.57
CA LYS A 132 13.51 1.62 8.51
C LYS A 132 12.81 1.15 9.79
N GLN A 133 13.23 1.62 10.95
CA GLN A 133 12.58 1.29 12.22
C GLN A 133 11.13 1.80 12.26
N ALA A 134 10.89 3.05 11.88
CA ALA A 134 9.53 3.61 11.80
C ALA A 134 8.64 2.84 10.83
N LEU A 135 9.17 2.45 9.66
CA LEU A 135 8.48 1.61 8.69
C LEU A 135 8.15 0.23 9.28
N ALA A 136 9.12 -0.43 9.94
CA ALA A 136 8.91 -1.73 10.56
C ALA A 136 7.82 -1.68 11.65
N GLU A 137 7.80 -0.64 12.48
CA GLU A 137 6.76 -0.44 13.49
C GLU A 137 5.38 -0.27 12.86
N LEU A 138 5.28 0.52 11.78
CA LEU A 138 4.04 0.67 11.03
C LEU A 138 3.54 -0.69 10.50
N LEU A 139 4.42 -1.48 9.87
CA LEU A 139 4.05 -2.78 9.30
C LEU A 139 3.63 -3.78 10.41
N ARG A 140 4.31 -3.78 11.56
CA ARG A 140 3.89 -4.59 12.73
C ARG A 140 2.51 -4.17 13.24
N LYS A 141 2.24 -2.87 13.30
CA LYS A 141 0.93 -2.34 13.70
C LYS A 141 -0.18 -2.76 12.73
N LEU A 142 0.08 -2.67 11.42
CA LEU A 142 -0.89 -3.11 10.39
C LEU A 142 -1.14 -4.61 10.47
N ARG A 143 -0.09 -5.43 10.65
CA ARG A 143 -0.20 -6.88 10.84
C ARG A 143 -1.03 -7.22 12.08
N ALA A 144 -0.78 -6.55 13.21
CA ALA A 144 -1.54 -6.75 14.45
C ALA A 144 -3.04 -6.40 14.30
N GLN A 145 -3.40 -5.58 13.31
CA GLN A 145 -4.77 -5.26 12.94
C GLN A 145 -5.39 -6.28 11.96
N GLY A 146 -4.70 -7.38 11.64
CA GLY A 146 -5.17 -8.43 10.75
C GLY A 146 -4.85 -8.23 9.26
N MET A 147 -4.01 -7.24 8.91
CA MET A 147 -3.57 -7.03 7.53
C MET A 147 -2.58 -8.15 7.12
N GLY A 148 -2.87 -8.82 5.99
CA GLY A 148 -1.88 -9.65 5.31
C GLY A 148 -0.82 -8.76 4.66
N ILE A 149 0.47 -9.09 4.83
CA ILE A 149 1.57 -8.35 4.20
C ILE A 149 2.47 -9.34 3.47
N LEU A 150 2.68 -9.15 2.19
CA LEU A 150 3.72 -9.81 1.41
C LEU A 150 4.81 -8.80 1.09
N LEU A 151 6.00 -9.05 1.63
CA LEU A 151 7.15 -8.18 1.54
C LEU A 151 8.21 -8.83 0.64
N VAL A 152 8.66 -8.13 -0.38
CA VAL A 152 9.85 -8.48 -1.17
C VAL A 152 10.98 -7.56 -0.73
N GLU A 153 12.05 -8.12 -0.19
CA GLU A 153 13.19 -7.38 0.36
C GLU A 153 14.47 -8.20 0.28
N HIS A 154 15.59 -7.51 0.29
CA HIS A 154 16.93 -8.09 0.35
C HIS A 154 17.70 -7.66 1.62
N ASP A 155 17.16 -6.75 2.42
CA ASP A 155 17.69 -6.36 3.74
C ASP A 155 17.27 -7.40 4.78
N MET A 156 18.17 -8.35 5.07
CA MET A 156 17.86 -9.47 5.97
C MET A 156 17.58 -9.02 7.40
N ASP A 157 18.25 -7.97 7.90
CA ASP A 157 17.99 -7.46 9.25
C ASP A 157 16.56 -6.90 9.37
N PHE A 158 16.11 -6.20 8.32
CA PHE A 158 14.75 -5.69 8.24
C PHE A 158 13.71 -6.84 8.16
N VAL A 159 13.95 -7.83 7.29
CA VAL A 159 13.05 -8.97 7.08
C VAL A 159 12.92 -9.83 8.34
N MET A 160 14.06 -10.25 8.94
CA MET A 160 14.06 -11.15 10.11
C MET A 160 13.43 -10.52 11.35
N GLY A 161 13.46 -9.20 11.46
CA GLY A 161 12.78 -8.47 12.53
C GLY A 161 11.27 -8.32 12.36
N LEU A 162 10.72 -8.70 11.19
CA LEU A 162 9.34 -8.37 10.82
C LEU A 162 8.52 -9.57 10.34
N ALA A 163 9.09 -10.50 9.58
CA ALA A 163 8.39 -11.58 8.93
C ALA A 163 8.03 -12.73 9.88
N ASP A 164 6.84 -13.32 9.71
CA ASP A 164 6.43 -14.56 10.35
C ASP A 164 6.90 -15.80 9.56
N ARG A 165 7.15 -15.60 8.27
CA ARG A 165 7.57 -16.65 7.33
C ARG A 165 8.42 -16.03 6.23
N VAL A 166 9.53 -16.64 5.93
CA VAL A 166 10.46 -16.21 4.89
C VAL A 166 10.55 -17.27 3.80
N VAL A 167 10.45 -16.85 2.55
CA VAL A 167 10.74 -17.68 1.37
C VAL A 167 11.92 -17.08 0.65
N VAL A 168 13.00 -17.84 0.54
CA VAL A 168 14.22 -17.43 -0.18
C VAL A 168 14.13 -17.90 -1.62
N MET A 169 14.37 -16.97 -2.54
CA MET A 169 14.34 -17.24 -3.98
C MET A 169 15.66 -16.87 -4.63
N GLU A 170 16.11 -17.67 -5.59
CA GLU A 170 17.25 -17.40 -6.45
C GLU A 170 16.90 -17.77 -7.89
N PHE A 171 17.17 -16.88 -8.84
CA PHE A 171 16.86 -17.03 -10.28
C PHE A 171 15.42 -17.50 -10.57
N GLY A 172 14.44 -17.09 -9.74
CA GLY A 172 13.03 -17.45 -9.89
C GLY A 172 12.65 -18.80 -9.26
N GLU A 173 13.59 -19.51 -8.66
CA GLU A 173 13.35 -20.78 -7.95
C GLU A 173 13.34 -20.58 -6.43
N LYS A 174 12.45 -21.29 -5.74
CA LYS A 174 12.45 -21.32 -4.28
C LYS A 174 13.55 -22.24 -3.80
N ILE A 175 14.55 -21.71 -3.09
CA ILE A 175 15.68 -22.47 -2.54
C ILE A 175 15.51 -22.81 -1.07
N SER A 176 14.75 -22.03 -0.30
CA SER A 176 14.51 -22.29 1.12
C SER A 176 13.21 -21.66 1.57
N GLU A 177 12.68 -22.15 2.67
CA GLU A 177 11.53 -21.62 3.37
C GLU A 177 11.64 -21.92 4.86
N GLY A 178 11.30 -20.94 5.71
CA GLY A 178 11.34 -21.08 7.17
C GLY A 178 10.53 -20.01 7.90
N LEU A 179 10.50 -20.13 9.22
CA LEU A 179 9.95 -19.16 10.17
C LEU A 179 11.04 -18.17 10.57
#